data_1fc16d4b84f287f60163a452428e99a2
#
_entry.id   1fc16d4b84f287f60163a452428e99a2
#
_cell.length_a   1.000
_cell.length_b   1.000
_cell.length_c   1.000
_cell.angle_alpha   90.00
_cell.angle_beta   90.00
_cell.angle_gamma   90.00
#
_symmetry.space_group_name_H-M   'P 1'
#
loop_
_entity.id
_entity.type
_entity.pdbx_description
1 polymer ?
#
loop_
_entity_poly.entity_id
_entity_poly.type
_entity_poly.pdbx_seq_one_letter_code
_entity_poly.pdbx_strand_id
1 'polypeptide(L)'
;MAWAGLAIAEHMKVTADKIVAYMDGNDLSKLSGDARKRAIKRLADMLNALTPEERRKARLQRMKWFEEMTDAEKGEFIEATMPTGFKQMIAGFEQLPDEQRKRVVADSLKRMKEAREKMESGEMDPSQMRGPGGDAQMQALNPELQKKVITTGLSTFYSQSSAQAKAELAPLLEEMQRSMERGAAFRGQRRQNPGEGGGQSR
;
A
#
# COMPACT_ATOMS: atom_id res chain seq x y z
N MET A 1 18.38 -11.48 -38.08
CA MET A 1 17.76 -10.18 -37.68
C MET A 1 16.84 -10.28 -36.47
N ALA A 2 16.17 -11.40 -36.17
CA ALA A 2 15.26 -11.56 -35.02
C ALA A 2 15.97 -11.48 -33.65
N TRP A 3 17.20 -11.94 -33.52
CA TRP A 3 17.95 -11.94 -32.25
C TRP A 3 18.33 -10.54 -31.74
N ALA A 4 18.65 -9.61 -32.64
CA ALA A 4 18.99 -8.24 -32.26
C ALA A 4 17.77 -7.49 -31.68
N GLY A 5 16.58 -7.75 -32.21
CA GLY A 5 15.34 -7.15 -31.71
C GLY A 5 14.95 -7.63 -30.31
N LEU A 6 15.15 -8.91 -29.99
CA LEU A 6 14.89 -9.46 -28.66
C LEU A 6 15.86 -8.87 -27.60
N ALA A 7 17.14 -8.80 -27.93
CA ALA A 7 18.16 -8.23 -27.01
C ALA A 7 17.89 -6.74 -26.71
N ILE A 8 17.46 -5.97 -27.72
CA ILE A 8 17.09 -4.55 -27.53
C ILE A 8 15.82 -4.45 -26.67
N ALA A 9 14.80 -5.29 -26.90
CA ALA A 9 13.57 -5.29 -26.12
C ALA A 9 13.81 -5.67 -24.65
N GLU A 10 14.69 -6.62 -24.37
CA GLU A 10 15.09 -6.96 -23.00
C GLU A 10 15.89 -5.84 -22.33
N HIS A 11 16.77 -5.18 -23.08
CA HIS A 11 17.55 -4.04 -22.57
C HIS A 11 16.66 -2.83 -22.24
N MET A 12 15.51 -2.70 -22.90
CA MET A 12 14.54 -1.62 -22.64
C MET A 12 13.56 -1.92 -21.51
N LYS A 13 13.44 -3.17 -21.04
CA LYS A 13 12.58 -3.50 -19.89
C LYS A 13 13.01 -2.76 -18.63
N VAL A 14 12.06 -2.17 -17.93
CA VAL A 14 12.30 -1.62 -16.59
C VAL A 14 12.40 -2.78 -15.61
N THR A 15 13.43 -2.77 -14.76
CA THR A 15 13.67 -3.77 -13.71
C THR A 15 13.83 -3.07 -12.37
N ALA A 16 13.74 -3.83 -11.28
CA ALA A 16 14.00 -3.31 -9.93
C ALA A 16 15.41 -2.70 -9.83
N ASP A 17 16.42 -3.34 -10.42
CA ASP A 17 17.82 -2.85 -10.40
C ASP A 17 17.96 -1.50 -11.12
N LYS A 18 17.23 -1.29 -12.22
CA LYS A 18 17.21 0.02 -12.91
C LYS A 18 16.57 1.11 -12.05
N ILE A 19 15.57 0.76 -11.23
CA ILE A 19 14.98 1.70 -10.28
C ILE A 19 15.97 2.04 -9.18
N VAL A 20 16.68 1.04 -8.62
CA VAL A 20 17.73 1.27 -7.63
C VAL A 20 18.80 2.19 -8.19
N ALA A 21 19.35 1.86 -9.37
CA ALA A 21 20.35 2.67 -10.03
C ALA A 21 19.87 4.11 -10.31
N TYR A 22 18.59 4.27 -10.69
CA TYR A 22 18.00 5.59 -10.89
C TYR A 22 17.93 6.38 -9.58
N MET A 23 17.49 5.75 -8.49
CA MET A 23 17.39 6.39 -7.18
C MET A 23 18.77 6.74 -6.59
N ASP A 24 19.74 5.85 -6.74
CA ASP A 24 21.12 6.08 -6.27
C ASP A 24 21.83 7.19 -7.06
N GLY A 25 21.51 7.31 -8.34
CA GLY A 25 22.02 8.40 -9.20
C GLY A 25 21.32 9.75 -9.02
N ASN A 26 20.19 9.78 -8.27
CA ASN A 26 19.40 10.99 -8.05
C ASN A 26 19.03 11.12 -6.58
N ASP A 27 19.75 11.95 -5.86
CA ASP A 27 19.44 12.26 -4.45
C ASP A 27 18.23 13.20 -4.39
N LEU A 28 17.07 12.65 -4.01
CA LEU A 28 15.81 13.41 -3.96
C LEU A 28 15.91 14.62 -3.01
N SER A 29 16.69 14.51 -1.94
CA SER A 29 16.85 15.60 -0.98
C SER A 29 17.56 16.85 -1.56
N LYS A 30 18.36 16.65 -2.61
CA LYS A 30 19.08 17.72 -3.31
C LYS A 30 18.29 18.32 -4.47
N LEU A 31 17.17 17.72 -4.83
CA LEU A 31 16.32 18.21 -5.92
C LEU A 31 15.23 19.14 -5.39
N SER A 32 14.91 20.18 -6.16
CA SER A 32 13.85 21.13 -5.84
C SER A 32 13.02 21.50 -7.09
N GLY A 33 11.87 22.11 -6.87
CA GLY A 33 11.01 22.61 -7.94
C GLY A 33 10.69 21.55 -9.01
N ASP A 34 10.78 21.94 -10.28
CA ASP A 34 10.44 21.07 -11.41
C ASP A 34 11.37 19.87 -11.58
N ALA A 35 12.64 19.98 -11.16
CA ALA A 35 13.59 18.87 -11.23
C ALA A 35 13.14 17.74 -10.28
N ARG A 36 12.72 18.10 -9.07
CA ARG A 36 12.20 17.16 -8.07
C ARG A 36 10.89 16.50 -8.54
N LYS A 37 9.95 17.29 -9.06
CA LYS A 37 8.69 16.77 -9.64
C LYS A 37 8.95 15.78 -10.77
N ARG A 38 9.85 16.11 -11.71
CA ARG A 38 10.22 15.21 -12.80
C ARG A 38 10.85 13.91 -12.30
N ALA A 39 11.70 13.98 -11.27
CA ALA A 39 12.32 12.79 -10.69
C ALA A 39 11.28 11.86 -10.06
N ILE A 40 10.36 12.39 -9.26
CA ILE A 40 9.26 11.62 -8.65
C ILE A 40 8.35 11.01 -9.72
N LYS A 41 7.98 11.80 -10.73
CA LYS A 41 7.17 11.32 -11.85
C LYS A 41 7.89 10.20 -12.61
N ARG A 42 9.18 10.34 -12.90
CA ARG A 42 9.96 9.31 -13.57
C ARG A 42 10.01 8.01 -12.77
N LEU A 43 10.16 8.09 -11.44
CA LEU A 43 10.09 6.92 -10.57
C LEU A 43 8.71 6.26 -10.65
N ALA A 44 7.63 7.04 -10.64
CA ALA A 44 6.27 6.52 -10.78
C ALA A 44 6.06 5.79 -12.12
N ASP A 45 6.53 6.40 -13.22
CA ASP A 45 6.45 5.80 -14.56
C ASP A 45 7.25 4.47 -14.64
N MET A 46 8.44 4.44 -14.06
CA MET A 46 9.25 3.22 -13.98
C MET A 46 8.57 2.12 -13.16
N LEU A 47 7.99 2.47 -12.00
CA LEU A 47 7.24 1.52 -11.17
C LEU A 47 6.02 0.96 -11.91
N ASN A 48 5.33 1.78 -12.69
CA ASN A 48 4.18 1.34 -13.47
C ASN A 48 4.55 0.40 -14.63
N ALA A 49 5.78 0.49 -15.12
CA ALA A 49 6.31 -0.39 -16.16
C ALA A 49 6.85 -1.73 -15.63
N LEU A 50 6.95 -1.92 -14.30
CA LEU A 50 7.44 -3.17 -13.71
C LEU A 50 6.45 -4.31 -13.84
N THR A 51 6.98 -5.53 -14.02
CA THR A 51 6.20 -6.75 -13.78
C THR A 51 5.85 -6.90 -12.29
N PRO A 52 4.87 -7.74 -11.92
CA PRO A 52 4.56 -8.00 -10.50
C PRO A 52 5.77 -8.48 -9.69
N GLU A 53 6.63 -9.33 -10.26
CA GLU A 53 7.84 -9.86 -9.63
C GLU A 53 8.84 -8.73 -9.35
N GLU A 54 9.14 -7.93 -10.37
CA GLU A 54 10.08 -6.80 -10.27
C GLU A 54 9.55 -5.73 -9.31
N ARG A 55 8.23 -5.50 -9.31
CA ARG A 55 7.59 -4.58 -8.37
C ARG A 55 7.75 -5.04 -6.91
N ARG A 56 7.70 -6.35 -6.63
CA ARG A 56 7.97 -6.89 -5.29
C ARG A 56 9.41 -6.65 -4.86
N LYS A 57 10.38 -6.87 -5.76
CA LYS A 57 11.80 -6.62 -5.49
C LYS A 57 12.08 -5.13 -5.19
N ALA A 58 11.48 -4.22 -5.96
CA ALA A 58 11.67 -2.78 -5.80
C ALA A 58 11.00 -2.18 -4.55
N ARG A 59 10.29 -2.99 -3.73
CA ARG A 59 9.45 -2.49 -2.63
C ARG A 59 10.22 -1.74 -1.57
N LEU A 60 11.35 -2.27 -1.12
CA LEU A 60 12.14 -1.66 -0.04
C LEU A 60 12.81 -0.36 -0.48
N GLN A 61 13.36 -0.34 -1.70
CA GLN A 61 14.06 0.83 -2.22
C GLN A 61 13.15 2.04 -2.41
N ARG A 62 11.95 1.83 -2.99
CA ARG A 62 10.98 2.93 -3.18
C ARG A 62 10.53 3.60 -1.88
N MET A 63 10.63 2.88 -0.75
CA MET A 63 10.26 3.38 0.57
C MET A 63 11.10 4.59 0.96
N LYS A 64 12.40 4.56 0.70
CA LYS A 64 13.32 5.65 1.03
C LYS A 64 12.86 6.99 0.42
N TRP A 65 12.61 7.00 -0.90
CA TRP A 65 12.13 8.22 -1.56
C TRP A 65 10.73 8.63 -1.10
N PHE A 66 9.86 7.64 -0.83
CA PHE A 66 8.52 7.93 -0.34
C PHE A 66 8.54 8.63 1.03
N GLU A 67 9.45 8.25 1.92
CA GLU A 67 9.64 8.93 3.21
C GLU A 67 10.13 10.37 3.05
N GLU A 68 10.99 10.62 2.07
CA GLU A 68 11.54 11.96 1.76
C GLU A 68 10.55 12.88 1.04
N MET A 69 9.44 12.35 0.51
CA MET A 69 8.41 13.13 -0.17
C MET A 69 7.59 13.95 0.83
N THR A 70 7.19 15.15 0.40
CA THR A 70 6.15 15.92 1.09
C THR A 70 4.80 15.20 1.01
N ASP A 71 3.83 15.56 1.85
CA ASP A 71 2.49 14.96 1.83
C ASP A 71 1.78 15.17 0.49
N ALA A 72 1.95 16.32 -0.15
CA ALA A 72 1.42 16.57 -1.49
C ALA A 72 2.05 15.63 -2.53
N GLU A 73 3.38 15.49 -2.53
CA GLU A 73 4.11 14.59 -3.42
C GLU A 73 3.73 13.13 -3.18
N LYS A 74 3.58 12.70 -1.90
CA LYS A 74 3.07 11.37 -1.54
C LYS A 74 1.68 11.12 -2.13
N GLY A 75 0.80 12.11 -2.03
CA GLY A 75 -0.54 12.04 -2.58
C GLY A 75 -0.55 11.81 -4.10
N GLU A 76 0.21 12.61 -4.84
CA GLU A 76 0.36 12.48 -6.30
C GLU A 76 1.01 11.13 -6.68
N PHE A 77 2.03 10.70 -5.93
CA PHE A 77 2.71 9.43 -6.16
C PHE A 77 1.81 8.21 -5.92
N ILE A 78 0.98 8.24 -4.87
CA ILE A 78 -0.04 7.22 -4.58
C ILE A 78 -1.02 7.13 -5.75
N GLU A 79 -1.57 8.24 -6.19
CA GLU A 79 -2.50 8.28 -7.32
C GLU A 79 -1.88 7.76 -8.62
N ALA A 80 -0.64 8.08 -8.87
CA ALA A 80 0.07 7.66 -10.08
C ALA A 80 0.43 6.16 -10.08
N THR A 81 0.74 5.55 -8.93
CA THR A 81 1.35 4.20 -8.88
C THR A 81 0.44 3.12 -8.34
N MET A 82 -0.49 3.48 -7.46
CA MET A 82 -1.33 2.53 -6.75
C MET A 82 -2.32 1.78 -7.65
N PRO A 83 -3.00 2.43 -8.63
CA PRO A 83 -3.92 1.72 -9.52
C PRO A 83 -3.26 0.56 -10.26
N THR A 84 -2.05 0.78 -10.81
CA THR A 84 -1.29 -0.26 -11.49
C THR A 84 -0.91 -1.40 -10.55
N GLY A 85 -0.46 -1.09 -9.34
CA GLY A 85 -0.13 -2.09 -8.33
C GLY A 85 -1.34 -2.92 -7.91
N PHE A 86 -2.48 -2.29 -7.69
CA PHE A 86 -3.74 -2.97 -7.37
C PHE A 86 -4.22 -3.86 -8.53
N LYS A 87 -4.20 -3.34 -9.76
CA LYS A 87 -4.55 -4.13 -10.94
C LYS A 87 -3.70 -5.40 -11.06
N GLN A 88 -2.39 -5.28 -10.87
CA GLN A 88 -1.48 -6.43 -10.90
C GLN A 88 -1.78 -7.43 -9.77
N MET A 89 -2.12 -6.94 -8.58
CA MET A 89 -2.49 -7.79 -7.44
C MET A 89 -3.81 -8.54 -7.70
N ILE A 90 -4.82 -7.87 -8.21
CA ILE A 90 -6.11 -8.47 -8.59
C ILE A 90 -5.90 -9.53 -9.67
N ALA A 91 -5.17 -9.20 -10.74
CA ALA A 91 -4.87 -10.14 -11.81
C ALA A 91 -4.11 -11.38 -11.30
N GLY A 92 -3.16 -11.19 -10.38
CA GLY A 92 -2.45 -12.30 -9.75
C GLY A 92 -3.37 -13.16 -8.89
N PHE A 93 -4.32 -12.59 -8.17
CA PHE A 93 -5.33 -13.33 -7.41
C PHE A 93 -6.26 -14.13 -8.34
N GLU A 94 -6.77 -13.50 -9.41
CA GLU A 94 -7.67 -14.14 -10.37
C GLU A 94 -7.02 -15.29 -11.15
N GLN A 95 -5.70 -15.30 -11.29
CA GLN A 95 -4.95 -16.40 -11.92
C GLN A 95 -4.74 -17.60 -11.01
N LEU A 96 -4.97 -17.47 -9.70
CA LEU A 96 -4.87 -18.60 -8.78
C LEU A 96 -6.00 -19.61 -9.03
N PRO A 97 -5.73 -20.93 -8.86
CA PRO A 97 -6.79 -21.93 -8.80
C PRO A 97 -7.83 -21.63 -7.71
N ASP A 98 -9.08 -22.00 -7.94
CA ASP A 98 -10.21 -21.72 -7.02
C ASP A 98 -9.93 -22.06 -5.56
N GLU A 99 -9.35 -23.24 -5.31
CA GLU A 99 -9.02 -23.70 -3.96
C GLU A 99 -7.93 -22.83 -3.30
N GLN A 100 -7.00 -22.31 -4.08
CA GLN A 100 -5.98 -21.41 -3.56
C GLN A 100 -6.57 -20.02 -3.25
N ARG A 101 -7.47 -19.50 -4.10
CA ARG A 101 -8.19 -18.24 -3.84
C ARG A 101 -8.99 -18.32 -2.55
N LYS A 102 -9.79 -19.38 -2.36
CA LYS A 102 -10.56 -19.63 -1.14
C LYS A 102 -9.66 -19.68 0.09
N ARG A 103 -8.52 -20.37 0.00
CA ARG A 103 -7.54 -20.47 1.09
C ARG A 103 -6.94 -19.11 1.44
N VAL A 104 -6.52 -18.34 0.43
CA VAL A 104 -5.97 -16.99 0.63
C VAL A 104 -6.98 -16.08 1.33
N VAL A 105 -8.25 -16.12 0.92
CA VAL A 105 -9.33 -15.34 1.55
C VAL A 105 -9.56 -15.80 2.99
N ALA A 106 -9.67 -17.11 3.24
CA ALA A 106 -9.90 -17.65 4.57
C ALA A 106 -8.76 -17.32 5.55
N ASP A 107 -7.51 -17.49 5.10
CA ASP A 107 -6.31 -17.17 5.92
C ASP A 107 -6.23 -15.67 6.22
N SER A 108 -6.58 -14.82 5.25
CA SER A 108 -6.59 -13.37 5.44
C SER A 108 -7.68 -12.94 6.42
N LEU A 109 -8.88 -13.48 6.31
CA LEU A 109 -9.99 -13.24 7.25
C LEU A 109 -9.63 -13.69 8.67
N LYS A 110 -9.03 -14.87 8.81
CA LYS A 110 -8.58 -15.39 10.10
C LYS A 110 -7.59 -14.43 10.75
N ARG A 111 -6.55 -14.00 10.02
CA ARG A 111 -5.56 -13.03 10.53
C ARG A 111 -6.18 -11.70 10.93
N MET A 112 -7.13 -11.19 10.15
CA MET A 112 -7.82 -9.94 10.48
C MET A 112 -8.65 -10.06 11.76
N LYS A 113 -9.36 -11.18 11.93
CA LYS A 113 -10.14 -11.45 13.15
C LYS A 113 -9.25 -11.61 14.38
N GLU A 114 -8.19 -12.41 14.29
CA GLU A 114 -7.20 -12.58 15.37
C GLU A 114 -6.53 -11.26 15.76
N ALA A 115 -6.16 -10.44 14.78
CA ALA A 115 -5.60 -9.13 15.04
C ALA A 115 -6.60 -8.21 15.76
N ARG A 116 -7.88 -8.25 15.37
CA ARG A 116 -8.94 -7.52 16.02
C ARG A 116 -9.15 -7.97 17.48
N GLU A 117 -9.24 -9.29 17.71
CA GLU A 117 -9.44 -9.85 19.05
C GLU A 117 -8.30 -9.46 19.99
N LYS A 118 -7.06 -9.51 19.53
CA LYS A 118 -5.90 -9.05 20.30
C LYS A 118 -5.90 -7.56 20.61
N MET A 119 -6.49 -6.74 19.72
CA MET A 119 -6.68 -5.31 20.00
C MET A 119 -7.79 -5.06 21.02
N GLU A 120 -8.88 -5.80 20.92
CA GLU A 120 -10.02 -5.71 21.86
C GLU A 120 -9.64 -6.22 23.26
N SER A 121 -8.80 -7.24 23.36
CA SER A 121 -8.27 -7.76 24.64
C SER A 121 -7.17 -6.90 25.26
N GLY A 122 -6.64 -5.91 24.52
CA GLY A 122 -5.51 -5.10 24.97
C GLY A 122 -4.15 -5.82 24.96
N GLU A 123 -4.10 -7.04 24.42
CA GLU A 123 -2.85 -7.81 24.30
C GLU A 123 -1.92 -7.26 23.22
N MET A 124 -2.46 -6.46 22.31
CA MET A 124 -1.68 -5.88 21.21
C MET A 124 -1.88 -4.37 21.16
N ASP A 125 -0.77 -3.63 21.27
CA ASP A 125 -0.75 -2.22 20.97
C ASP A 125 -0.95 -2.02 19.45
N PRO A 126 -1.85 -1.12 19.01
CA PRO A 126 -2.03 -0.79 17.61
C PRO A 126 -0.75 -0.42 16.87
N SER A 127 0.27 0.08 17.59
CA SER A 127 1.59 0.38 17.03
C SER A 127 2.41 -0.88 16.70
N GLN A 128 2.06 -2.04 17.26
CA GLN A 128 2.73 -3.33 17.05
C GLN A 128 2.13 -4.14 15.88
N MET A 129 1.05 -3.67 15.26
CA MET A 129 0.52 -4.26 14.02
C MET A 129 1.48 -4.09 12.84
N ARG A 130 2.69 -4.57 13.01
CA ARG A 130 3.70 -4.66 11.95
C ARG A 130 3.50 -5.93 11.15
N GLY A 131 2.39 -6.03 10.44
CA GLY A 131 2.25 -7.03 9.39
C GLY A 131 3.30 -6.78 8.30
N PRO A 132 3.83 -7.82 7.64
CA PRO A 132 4.90 -7.66 6.64
C PRO A 132 4.48 -6.89 5.38
N GLY A 133 3.33 -6.23 5.39
CA GLY A 133 2.76 -5.77 4.13
C GLY A 133 2.18 -4.39 4.00
N GLY A 134 1.87 -3.65 5.03
CA GLY A 134 1.18 -2.40 4.72
C GLY A 134 0.68 -1.58 5.89
N ASP A 135 0.32 -2.22 6.98
CA ASP A 135 -0.43 -1.54 8.05
C ASP A 135 0.40 -0.49 8.78
N ALA A 136 1.69 -0.75 9.03
CA ALA A 136 2.58 0.23 9.65
C ALA A 136 2.81 1.47 8.76
N GLN A 137 2.91 1.26 7.43
CA GLN A 137 3.03 2.35 6.47
C GLN A 137 1.75 3.17 6.36
N MET A 138 0.61 2.50 6.34
CA MET A 138 -0.69 3.16 6.31
C MET A 138 -0.90 4.04 7.55
N GLN A 139 -0.51 3.55 8.74
CA GLN A 139 -0.61 4.31 10.00
C GLN A 139 0.36 5.50 10.07
N ALA A 140 1.50 5.42 9.42
CA ALA A 140 2.46 6.52 9.31
C ALA A 140 1.99 7.64 8.36
N LEU A 141 0.97 7.38 7.54
CA LEU A 141 0.38 8.39 6.67
C LEU A 141 -0.57 9.30 7.47
N ASN A 142 -0.63 10.57 7.10
CA ASN A 142 -1.65 11.46 7.62
C ASN A 142 -3.06 11.01 7.18
N PRO A 143 -4.15 11.45 7.86
CA PRO A 143 -5.51 11.00 7.58
C PRO A 143 -5.96 11.22 6.12
N GLU A 144 -5.52 12.30 5.47
CA GLU A 144 -5.86 12.61 4.08
C GLU A 144 -5.23 11.60 3.12
N LEU A 145 -3.96 11.27 3.33
CA LEU A 145 -3.26 10.26 2.55
C LEU A 145 -3.84 8.85 2.78
N GLN A 146 -4.20 8.52 4.04
CA GLN A 146 -4.91 7.28 4.34
C GLN A 146 -6.21 7.16 3.56
N LYS A 147 -7.03 8.22 3.58
CA LYS A 147 -8.27 8.30 2.82
C LYS A 147 -8.01 8.12 1.32
N LYS A 148 -6.98 8.81 0.78
CA LYS A 148 -6.59 8.70 -0.63
C LYS A 148 -6.21 7.26 -1.01
N VAL A 149 -5.42 6.56 -0.19
CA VAL A 149 -5.07 5.15 -0.39
C VAL A 149 -6.32 4.27 -0.43
N ILE A 150 -7.21 4.42 0.55
CA ILE A 150 -8.45 3.63 0.64
C ILE A 150 -9.34 3.89 -0.58
N THR A 151 -9.58 5.15 -0.92
CA THR A 151 -10.45 5.54 -2.04
C THR A 151 -9.88 5.02 -3.37
N THR A 152 -8.58 5.22 -3.62
CA THR A 152 -7.90 4.75 -4.84
C THR A 152 -7.95 3.22 -4.93
N GLY A 153 -7.71 2.53 -3.82
CA GLY A 153 -7.77 1.08 -3.74
C GLY A 153 -9.15 0.53 -4.05
N LEU A 154 -10.18 1.05 -3.39
CA LEU A 154 -11.58 0.63 -3.61
C LEU A 154 -12.03 0.95 -5.04
N SER A 155 -11.76 2.15 -5.55
CA SER A 155 -12.10 2.53 -6.92
C SER A 155 -11.46 1.58 -7.94
N THR A 156 -10.17 1.27 -7.76
CA THR A 156 -9.45 0.33 -8.63
C THR A 156 -10.04 -1.07 -8.52
N PHE A 157 -10.33 -1.53 -7.29
CA PHE A 157 -10.96 -2.85 -7.08
C PHE A 157 -12.29 -2.95 -7.81
N TYR A 158 -13.20 -2.02 -7.60
CA TYR A 158 -14.53 -2.08 -8.22
C TYR A 158 -14.50 -1.92 -9.74
N SER A 159 -13.53 -1.18 -10.29
CA SER A 159 -13.41 -0.98 -11.74
C SER A 159 -12.66 -2.10 -12.46
N GLN A 160 -11.73 -2.80 -11.79
CA GLN A 160 -10.80 -3.72 -12.45
C GLN A 160 -11.05 -5.20 -12.10
N SER A 161 -11.77 -5.52 -11.00
CA SER A 161 -12.02 -6.90 -10.60
C SER A 161 -13.18 -7.52 -11.38
N SER A 162 -13.08 -8.82 -11.69
CA SER A 162 -14.19 -9.62 -12.19
C SER A 162 -15.32 -9.72 -11.16
N ALA A 163 -16.52 -10.10 -11.62
CA ALA A 163 -17.65 -10.35 -10.71
C ALA A 163 -17.33 -11.47 -9.71
N GLN A 164 -16.59 -12.49 -10.14
CA GLN A 164 -16.16 -13.59 -9.30
C GLN A 164 -15.18 -13.11 -8.22
N ALA A 165 -14.14 -12.36 -8.58
CA ALA A 165 -13.18 -11.81 -7.60
C ALA A 165 -13.87 -10.87 -6.59
N LYS A 166 -14.84 -10.06 -7.03
CA LYS A 166 -15.64 -9.23 -6.14
C LYS A 166 -16.42 -10.06 -5.12
N ALA A 167 -17.06 -11.14 -5.55
CA ALA A 167 -17.81 -12.03 -4.67
C ALA A 167 -16.88 -12.75 -3.68
N GLU A 168 -15.76 -13.28 -4.15
CA GLU A 168 -14.80 -14.00 -3.31
C GLU A 168 -14.11 -13.10 -2.26
N LEU A 169 -13.83 -11.84 -2.60
CA LEU A 169 -13.19 -10.88 -1.70
C LEU A 169 -14.17 -10.05 -0.85
N ALA A 170 -15.48 -10.14 -1.10
CA ALA A 170 -16.49 -9.40 -0.33
C ALA A 170 -16.36 -9.58 1.19
N PRO A 171 -16.16 -10.79 1.75
CA PRO A 171 -16.00 -10.96 3.19
C PRO A 171 -14.78 -10.23 3.78
N LEU A 172 -13.70 -10.10 3.01
CA LEU A 172 -12.52 -9.32 3.43
C LEU A 172 -12.81 -7.82 3.46
N LEU A 173 -13.53 -7.32 2.47
CA LEU A 173 -13.92 -5.91 2.41
C LEU A 173 -14.87 -5.54 3.55
N GLU A 174 -15.82 -6.43 3.88
CA GLU A 174 -16.72 -6.24 5.02
C GLU A 174 -15.96 -6.20 6.35
N GLU A 175 -14.99 -7.09 6.56
CA GLU A 175 -14.20 -7.11 7.78
C GLU A 175 -13.29 -5.88 7.89
N MET A 176 -12.71 -5.42 6.76
CA MET A 176 -11.98 -4.16 6.69
C MET A 176 -12.87 -2.96 7.06
N GLN A 177 -14.07 -2.90 6.51
CA GLN A 177 -15.01 -1.82 6.81
C GLN A 177 -15.39 -1.80 8.30
N ARG A 178 -15.73 -2.95 8.87
CA ARG A 178 -16.00 -3.08 10.32
C ARG A 178 -14.82 -2.61 11.17
N SER A 179 -13.61 -2.96 10.78
CA SER A 179 -12.39 -2.55 11.50
C SER A 179 -12.18 -1.04 11.44
N MET A 180 -12.45 -0.41 10.29
CA MET A 180 -12.34 1.04 10.13
C MET A 180 -13.39 1.79 10.94
N GLU A 181 -14.65 1.35 10.92
CA GLU A 181 -15.76 1.95 11.68
C GLU A 181 -15.48 1.92 13.18
N ARG A 182 -15.02 0.79 13.71
CA ARG A 182 -14.64 0.65 15.13
C ARG A 182 -13.42 1.49 15.48
N GLY A 183 -12.38 1.49 14.66
CA GLY A 183 -11.21 2.34 14.88
C GLY A 183 -11.53 3.84 14.88
N ALA A 184 -12.52 4.27 14.11
CA ALA A 184 -13.05 5.63 14.15
C ALA A 184 -13.80 5.93 15.46
N ALA A 185 -14.62 4.97 15.95
CA ALA A 185 -15.37 5.09 17.20
C ALA A 185 -14.42 5.21 18.42
N PHE A 186 -13.36 4.41 18.49
CA PHE A 186 -12.34 4.50 19.56
C PHE A 186 -11.60 5.83 19.55
N ARG A 187 -11.29 6.38 18.38
CA ARG A 187 -10.66 7.72 18.27
C ARG A 187 -11.62 8.83 18.70
N GLY A 188 -12.91 8.69 18.44
CA GLY A 188 -13.94 9.64 18.87
C GLY A 188 -14.10 9.69 20.39
N GLN A 189 -14.08 8.55 21.07
CA GLN A 189 -14.19 8.47 22.54
C GLN A 189 -12.96 9.07 23.25
N ARG A 190 -11.73 8.87 22.75
CA ARG A 190 -10.52 9.50 23.33
C ARG A 190 -10.52 11.02 23.22
N ARG A 191 -11.18 11.59 22.22
CA ARG A 191 -11.32 13.05 22.08
C ARG A 191 -12.37 13.66 22.99
N GLN A 192 -13.35 12.87 23.45
CA GLN A 192 -14.42 13.34 24.35
C GLN A 192 -14.06 13.24 25.84
N ASN A 193 -12.95 12.57 26.21
CA ASN A 193 -12.49 12.47 27.58
C ASN A 193 -11.03 12.96 27.74
N PRO A 194 -10.74 14.27 27.57
CA PRO A 194 -9.39 14.81 27.69
C PRO A 194 -9.04 15.23 29.14
N GLY A 195 -9.42 14.47 30.16
CA GLY A 195 -9.11 14.96 31.50
C GLY A 195 -9.63 14.18 32.70
N GLU A 196 -9.12 12.96 32.89
CA GLU A 196 -9.08 12.40 34.25
C GLU A 196 -7.79 11.60 34.43
N GLY A 197 -6.70 12.30 34.65
CA GLY A 197 -5.39 11.67 34.87
C GLY A 197 -4.33 12.66 35.33
N GLY A 198 -4.66 13.51 36.29
CA GLY A 198 -3.64 14.43 36.80
C GLY A 198 -4.07 15.16 38.08
N GLY A 199 -3.91 14.52 39.20
CA GLY A 199 -4.10 15.24 40.45
C GLY A 199 -4.24 14.33 41.63
N GLN A 200 -3.11 13.93 42.21
CA GLN A 200 -2.91 13.99 43.67
C GLN A 200 -1.52 13.43 44.01
N SER A 201 -0.59 14.32 44.19
CA SER A 201 0.60 14.06 44.99
C SER A 201 0.52 14.99 46.21
N ARG A 202 0.38 14.41 47.37
CA ARG A 202 0.83 14.98 48.59
C ARG A 202 2.14 14.35 48.99
#